data_cafaba87adbd5d681c3a0c4367821ab7
#
_entry.id   cafaba87adbd5d681c3a0c4367821ab7
#
_cell.length_a   1.000
_cell.length_b   1.000
_cell.length_c   1.000
_cell.angle_alpha   90.00
_cell.angle_beta   90.00
_cell.angle_gamma   90.00
#
_symmetry.space_group_name_H-M   'P 1'
#
loop_
_entity.id
_entity.type
_entity.pdbx_description
1 polymer ?
#
loop_
_entity_poly.entity_id
_entity_poly.type
_entity_poly.pdbx_seq_one_letter_code
_entity_poly.pdbx_strand_id
1 'polypeptide(L)'
;MRHNKKFNHLGRTASHRSAMLSNMACSLIKHKRITTTVAKAKALKKFVEPLITKSKEDTTNSRRVVFSNLQDKIAVTELFKEISVKIADRPGGYTRIIKTGNRLGDNAEMCFIELVDYNENMAKEKVAKKATTEAAAPAEAPVAEAPAVEEAKAEEAKAE
;
A
#
# COMPACT_ATOMS: atom_id res chain seq x y z
N MET A 1 14.83 34.18 -3.43
CA MET A 1 15.60 33.16 -2.71
C MET A 1 14.76 31.85 -2.63
N ARG A 2 15.33 30.70 -2.98
CA ARG A 2 14.62 29.41 -2.90
C ARG A 2 14.92 28.76 -1.54
N HIS A 3 13.92 28.68 -0.65
CA HIS A 3 14.09 28.17 0.71
C HIS A 3 13.98 26.64 0.85
N ASN A 4 13.92 25.86 -0.22
CA ASN A 4 13.88 24.37 -0.26
C ASN A 4 12.95 23.71 0.77
N LYS A 5 11.82 24.32 1.09
CA LYS A 5 10.89 23.88 2.10
C LYS A 5 10.18 22.59 1.64
N LYS A 6 10.63 21.43 2.13
CA LYS A 6 10.12 20.11 1.71
C LYS A 6 8.86 19.64 2.44
N PHE A 7 8.49 20.28 3.56
CA PHE A 7 7.36 19.87 4.40
C PHE A 7 6.50 21.07 4.83
N ASN A 8 5.22 20.80 5.07
CA ASN A 8 4.28 21.81 5.56
C ASN A 8 4.34 21.87 7.09
N HIS A 9 4.52 23.05 7.66
CA HIS A 9 4.53 23.27 9.11
C HIS A 9 3.14 23.14 9.74
N LEU A 10 2.06 23.27 8.98
CA LEU A 10 0.66 23.20 9.43
C LEU A 10 0.35 24.20 10.57
N GLY A 11 1.07 25.32 10.64
CA GLY A 11 0.93 26.33 11.69
C GLY A 11 1.31 25.81 13.11
N ARG A 12 2.20 24.82 13.21
CA ARG A 12 2.57 24.16 14.47
C ARG A 12 4.07 24.11 14.71
N THR A 13 4.47 24.06 15.98
CA THR A 13 5.84 23.73 16.38
C THR A 13 6.22 22.31 15.97
N ALA A 14 7.51 22.00 15.96
CA ALA A 14 8.00 20.70 15.51
C ALA A 14 7.44 19.53 16.35
N SER A 15 7.48 19.66 17.68
CA SER A 15 6.97 18.64 18.61
C SER A 15 5.45 18.44 18.49
N HIS A 16 4.69 19.52 18.45
CA HIS A 16 3.23 19.45 18.28
C HIS A 16 2.84 18.81 16.94
N ARG A 17 3.55 19.12 15.86
CA ARG A 17 3.30 18.52 14.53
C ARG A 17 3.61 17.03 14.53
N SER A 18 4.73 16.61 15.13
CA SER A 18 5.09 15.20 15.26
C SER A 18 4.03 14.42 16.04
N ALA A 19 3.63 14.91 17.22
CA ALA A 19 2.59 14.28 18.03
C ALA A 19 1.23 14.21 17.30
N MET A 20 0.85 15.29 16.61
CA MET A 20 -0.37 15.30 15.80
C MET A 20 -0.35 14.23 14.69
N LEU A 21 0.74 14.12 13.96
CA LEU A 21 0.86 13.12 12.88
C LEU A 21 0.88 11.70 13.43
N SER A 22 1.54 11.45 14.55
CA SER A 22 1.53 10.17 15.25
C SER A 22 0.11 9.76 15.67
N ASN A 23 -0.62 10.64 16.34
CA ASN A 23 -2.00 10.39 16.76
C ASN A 23 -2.95 10.15 15.56
N MET A 24 -2.81 10.95 14.50
CA MET A 24 -3.60 10.75 13.28
C MET A 24 -3.25 9.43 12.57
N ALA A 25 -1.99 9.01 12.61
CA ALA A 25 -1.57 7.72 12.06
C ALA A 25 -2.16 6.55 12.85
N CYS A 26 -2.13 6.60 14.19
CA CYS A 26 -2.79 5.61 15.03
C CYS A 26 -4.29 5.52 14.74
N SER A 27 -4.97 6.67 14.61
CA SER A 27 -6.39 6.71 14.26
C SER A 27 -6.67 6.11 12.87
N LEU A 28 -5.81 6.40 11.87
CA LEU A 28 -5.96 5.82 10.53
C LEU A 28 -5.76 4.31 10.53
N ILE A 29 -4.81 3.79 11.28
CA ILE A 29 -4.56 2.35 11.42
C ILE A 29 -5.76 1.66 12.06
N LYS A 30 -6.30 2.21 13.17
CA LYS A 30 -7.44 1.64 13.91
C LYS A 30 -8.74 1.71 13.11
N HIS A 31 -9.05 2.85 12.52
CA HIS A 31 -10.34 3.09 11.85
C HIS A 31 -10.30 2.86 10.33
N LYS A 32 -9.10 2.64 9.74
CA LYS A 32 -8.90 2.42 8.29
C LYS A 32 -9.28 3.64 7.42
N ARG A 33 -10.11 4.55 7.92
CA ARG A 33 -10.60 5.76 7.25
C ARG A 33 -10.85 6.85 8.27
N ILE A 34 -10.33 8.06 8.03
CA ILE A 34 -10.55 9.23 8.89
C ILE A 34 -10.86 10.48 8.07
N THR A 35 -11.65 11.39 8.65
CA THR A 35 -11.97 12.70 8.06
C THR A 35 -11.01 13.75 8.57
N THR A 36 -10.42 14.55 7.67
CA THR A 36 -9.50 15.61 8.04
C THR A 36 -9.39 16.67 6.94
N THR A 37 -8.58 17.70 7.14
CA THR A 37 -8.30 18.70 6.10
C THR A 37 -7.27 18.18 5.10
N VAL A 38 -7.38 18.58 3.85
CA VAL A 38 -6.48 18.16 2.74
C VAL A 38 -5.00 18.41 3.07
N ALA A 39 -4.68 19.54 3.72
CA ALA A 39 -3.31 19.86 4.11
C ALA A 39 -2.73 18.83 5.12
N LYS A 40 -3.53 18.46 6.14
CA LYS A 40 -3.15 17.44 7.13
C LYS A 40 -3.05 16.06 6.49
N ALA A 41 -4.00 15.67 5.63
CA ALA A 41 -3.98 14.40 4.93
C ALA A 41 -2.74 14.23 4.05
N LYS A 42 -2.34 15.26 3.30
CA LYS A 42 -1.10 15.27 2.50
C LYS A 42 0.16 15.09 3.35
N ALA A 43 0.21 15.71 4.53
CA ALA A 43 1.33 15.54 5.47
C ALA A 43 1.32 14.15 6.10
N LEU A 44 0.14 13.66 6.51
CA LEU A 44 -0.05 12.33 7.09
C LEU A 44 0.37 11.22 6.12
N LYS A 45 0.00 11.31 4.84
CA LYS A 45 0.42 10.38 3.80
C LYS A 45 1.93 10.16 3.80
N LYS A 46 2.71 11.24 3.80
CA LYS A 46 4.19 11.17 3.83
C LYS A 46 4.75 10.56 5.11
N PHE A 47 4.02 10.61 6.21
CA PHE A 47 4.41 10.04 7.50
C PHE A 47 4.04 8.56 7.61
N VAL A 48 2.85 8.18 7.17
CA VAL A 48 2.30 6.82 7.35
C VAL A 48 2.85 5.84 6.32
N GLU A 49 2.99 6.21 5.04
CA GLU A 49 3.41 5.27 3.98
C GLU A 49 4.77 4.60 4.26
N PRO A 50 5.81 5.30 4.76
CA PRO A 50 7.06 4.65 5.14
C PRO A 50 6.90 3.65 6.29
N LEU A 51 6.01 3.92 7.26
CA LEU A 51 5.74 3.00 8.37
C LEU A 51 5.02 1.73 7.88
N ILE A 52 4.09 1.89 6.95
CA ILE A 52 3.42 0.77 6.28
C ILE A 52 4.42 -0.06 5.47
N THR A 53 5.32 0.57 4.74
CA THR A 53 6.38 -0.16 4.01
C THR A 53 7.26 -0.96 4.98
N LYS A 54 7.64 -0.38 6.12
CA LYS A 54 8.41 -1.07 7.16
C LYS A 54 7.66 -2.25 7.78
N SER A 55 6.34 -2.22 7.84
CA SER A 55 5.53 -3.31 8.42
C SER A 55 5.46 -4.56 7.53
N LYS A 56 5.84 -4.50 6.27
CA LYS A 56 5.90 -5.68 5.39
C LYS A 56 6.94 -6.70 5.85
N GLU A 57 8.02 -6.23 6.43
CA GLU A 57 9.05 -7.07 7.02
C GLU A 57 8.81 -7.18 8.53
N ASP A 58 8.27 -8.31 8.98
CA ASP A 58 7.97 -8.52 10.39
C ASP A 58 9.24 -8.93 11.17
N THR A 59 10.13 -7.97 11.36
CA THR A 59 11.30 -8.12 12.20
C THR A 59 11.14 -7.38 13.53
N THR A 60 11.84 -7.82 14.57
CA THR A 60 11.86 -7.12 15.87
C THR A 60 12.31 -5.67 15.71
N ASN A 61 13.27 -5.41 14.82
CA ASN A 61 13.74 -4.05 14.53
C ASN A 61 12.63 -3.20 13.88
N SER A 62 11.93 -3.74 12.87
CA SER A 62 10.82 -3.04 12.21
C SER A 62 9.73 -2.66 13.21
N ARG A 63 9.34 -3.59 14.11
CA ARG A 63 8.37 -3.32 15.19
C ARG A 63 8.84 -2.22 16.12
N ARG A 64 10.11 -2.20 16.53
CA ARG A 64 10.69 -1.15 17.39
C ARG A 64 10.68 0.22 16.69
N VAL A 65 11.08 0.29 15.43
CA VAL A 65 11.09 1.53 14.64
C VAL A 65 9.67 2.07 14.47
N VAL A 66 8.70 1.23 14.14
CA VAL A 66 7.30 1.65 14.01
C VAL A 66 6.74 2.11 15.35
N PHE A 67 7.01 1.38 16.44
CA PHE A 67 6.58 1.76 17.78
C PHE A 67 7.17 3.09 18.23
N SER A 68 8.44 3.38 17.94
CA SER A 68 9.06 4.66 18.29
C SER A 68 8.37 5.87 17.64
N ASN A 69 7.75 5.68 16.47
CA ASN A 69 7.01 6.72 15.76
C ASN A 69 5.54 6.83 16.19
N LEU A 70 4.88 5.69 16.46
CA LEU A 70 3.44 5.67 16.78
C LEU A 70 3.14 5.79 18.27
N GLN A 71 3.98 5.24 19.14
CA GLN A 71 3.84 5.23 20.61
C GLN A 71 2.55 4.53 21.10
N ASP A 72 1.90 3.72 20.24
CA ASP A 72 0.65 3.01 20.55
C ASP A 72 0.78 1.53 20.24
N LYS A 73 0.71 0.67 21.27
CA LYS A 73 0.86 -0.78 21.14
C LYS A 73 -0.24 -1.42 20.30
N ILE A 74 -1.49 -0.95 20.45
CA ILE A 74 -2.65 -1.50 19.73
C ILE A 74 -2.51 -1.22 18.23
N ALA A 75 -2.20 0.02 17.87
CA ALA A 75 -2.00 0.40 16.47
C ALA A 75 -0.85 -0.38 15.81
N VAL A 76 0.26 -0.60 16.52
CA VAL A 76 1.38 -1.41 16.02
C VAL A 76 0.96 -2.86 15.82
N THR A 77 0.27 -3.47 16.78
CA THR A 77 -0.20 -4.85 16.65
C THR A 77 -1.12 -5.00 15.44
N GLU A 78 -2.07 -4.10 15.27
CA GLU A 78 -3.02 -4.11 14.15
C GLU A 78 -2.33 -3.88 12.79
N LEU A 79 -1.32 -3.00 12.76
CA LEU A 79 -0.52 -2.74 11.56
C LEU A 79 0.20 -4.02 11.08
N PHE A 80 0.87 -4.75 11.97
CA PHE A 80 1.61 -5.95 11.60
C PHE A 80 0.72 -7.20 11.41
N LYS A 81 -0.39 -7.32 12.17
CA LYS A 81 -1.28 -8.48 12.11
C LYS A 81 -2.24 -8.44 10.91
N GLU A 82 -2.84 -7.28 10.65
CA GLU A 82 -3.91 -7.17 9.67
C GLU A 82 -3.49 -6.41 8.41
N ILE A 83 -2.91 -5.21 8.59
CA ILE A 83 -2.66 -4.31 7.47
C ILE A 83 -1.51 -4.83 6.61
N SER A 84 -0.42 -5.28 7.20
CA SER A 84 0.75 -5.78 6.46
C SER A 84 0.39 -6.94 5.53
N VAL A 85 -0.46 -7.84 5.97
CA VAL A 85 -0.91 -9.00 5.17
C VAL A 85 -1.71 -8.55 3.95
N LYS A 86 -2.66 -7.60 4.12
CA LYS A 86 -3.51 -7.14 3.02
C LYS A 86 -2.76 -6.32 1.96
N ILE A 87 -1.68 -5.65 2.36
CA ILE A 87 -0.92 -4.78 1.46
C ILE A 87 0.38 -5.41 0.95
N ALA A 88 0.63 -6.69 1.24
CA ALA A 88 1.88 -7.38 0.90
C ALA A 88 2.27 -7.20 -0.58
N ASP A 89 1.32 -7.40 -1.49
CA ASP A 89 1.53 -7.35 -2.94
C ASP A 89 1.62 -5.93 -3.52
N ARG A 90 1.26 -4.89 -2.74
CA ARG A 90 1.23 -3.52 -3.25
C ARG A 90 2.60 -2.85 -3.11
N PRO A 91 3.25 -2.39 -4.19
CA PRO A 91 4.59 -1.78 -4.12
C PRO A 91 4.60 -0.41 -3.43
N GLY A 92 3.44 0.29 -3.32
CA GLY A 92 3.31 1.60 -2.69
C GLY A 92 1.94 2.23 -2.91
N GLY A 93 1.73 3.46 -2.41
CA GLY A 93 0.46 4.16 -2.55
C GLY A 93 -0.65 3.51 -1.72
N TYR A 94 -0.36 3.17 -0.48
CA TYR A 94 -1.29 2.48 0.43
C TYR A 94 -2.46 3.34 0.86
N THR A 95 -2.34 4.67 0.73
CA THR A 95 -3.35 5.63 1.18
C THR A 95 -3.95 6.40 0.03
N ARG A 96 -5.25 6.70 0.12
CA ARG A 96 -6.00 7.54 -0.81
C ARG A 96 -6.60 8.72 -0.08
N ILE A 97 -6.63 9.87 -0.74
CA ILE A 97 -7.27 11.10 -0.25
C ILE A 97 -8.44 11.41 -1.19
N ILE A 98 -9.66 11.46 -0.64
CA ILE A 98 -10.90 11.79 -1.36
C ILE A 98 -11.40 13.12 -0.81
N LYS A 99 -11.49 14.15 -1.66
CA LYS A 99 -12.02 15.47 -1.26
C LYS A 99 -13.55 15.38 -1.08
N THR A 100 -14.06 16.01 -0.02
CA THR A 100 -15.49 16.02 0.31
C THR A 100 -16.14 17.40 0.20
N GLY A 101 -15.36 18.43 -0.06
CA GLY A 101 -15.83 19.82 -0.13
C GLY A 101 -15.19 20.67 0.95
N ASN A 102 -15.78 21.85 1.19
CA ASN A 102 -15.27 22.82 2.14
C ASN A 102 -16.12 22.83 3.42
N ARG A 103 -15.49 23.06 4.56
CA ARG A 103 -16.17 23.18 5.85
C ARG A 103 -16.80 24.55 5.99
N LEU A 104 -18.06 24.61 6.44
CA LEU A 104 -18.74 25.87 6.75
C LEU A 104 -18.01 26.60 7.89
N GLY A 105 -17.93 27.91 7.80
CA GLY A 105 -17.28 28.78 8.77
C GLY A 105 -15.88 29.21 8.38
N ASP A 106 -14.96 28.30 8.13
CA ASP A 106 -13.55 28.61 7.80
C ASP A 106 -13.15 28.27 6.36
N ASN A 107 -14.09 27.75 5.56
CA ASN A 107 -13.88 27.33 4.17
C ASN A 107 -12.68 26.38 3.98
N ALA A 108 -12.30 25.63 5.01
CA ALA A 108 -11.20 24.69 4.93
C ALA A 108 -11.55 23.49 4.04
N GLU A 109 -10.70 23.15 3.07
CA GLU A 109 -10.86 21.95 2.24
C GLU A 109 -10.80 20.68 3.11
N MET A 110 -11.91 19.92 3.13
CA MET A 110 -12.03 18.67 3.86
C MET A 110 -11.80 17.47 2.94
N CYS A 111 -11.37 16.36 3.53
CA CYS A 111 -11.18 15.10 2.83
C CYS A 111 -11.30 13.90 3.77
N PHE A 112 -11.57 12.74 3.18
CA PHE A 112 -11.28 11.46 3.78
C PHE A 112 -9.87 11.02 3.36
N ILE A 113 -9.10 10.49 4.30
CA ILE A 113 -7.93 9.68 4.01
C ILE A 113 -8.24 8.25 4.45
N GLU A 114 -7.98 7.29 3.57
CA GLU A 114 -8.31 5.88 3.77
C GLU A 114 -7.19 4.97 3.31
N LEU A 115 -7.15 3.75 3.85
CA LEU A 115 -6.33 2.67 3.34
C LEU A 115 -7.04 2.03 2.13
N VAL A 116 -6.38 2.00 0.98
CA VAL A 116 -6.97 1.61 -0.31
C VAL A 116 -7.53 0.18 -0.28
N ASP A 117 -6.83 -0.73 0.39
CA ASP A 117 -7.18 -2.15 0.40
C ASP A 117 -8.31 -2.52 1.38
N TYR A 118 -8.80 -1.53 2.16
CA TYR A 118 -9.96 -1.66 3.06
C TYR A 118 -11.25 -1.06 2.49
N ASN A 119 -11.22 -0.53 1.26
CA ASN A 119 -12.42 -0.01 0.61
C ASN A 119 -13.12 -1.13 -0.18
N GLU A 120 -14.23 -1.63 0.34
CA GLU A 120 -15.01 -2.76 -0.23
C GLU A 120 -15.51 -2.49 -1.66
N ASN A 121 -15.84 -1.26 -1.98
CA ASN A 121 -16.29 -0.89 -3.32
C ASN A 121 -15.19 -1.09 -4.37
N MET A 122 -13.93 -0.81 -4.01
CA MET A 122 -12.79 -1.01 -4.91
C MET A 122 -12.35 -2.48 -5.00
N ALA A 123 -12.61 -3.28 -3.97
CA ALA A 123 -12.37 -4.72 -4.01
C ALA A 123 -13.30 -5.39 -5.04
N LYS A 124 -14.58 -5.00 -5.04
CA LYS A 124 -15.57 -5.48 -6.02
C LYS A 124 -15.21 -5.08 -7.46
N GLU A 125 -14.75 -3.84 -7.70
CA GLU A 125 -14.31 -3.40 -9.03
C GLU A 125 -13.06 -4.16 -9.53
N LYS A 126 -12.12 -4.48 -8.65
CA LYS A 126 -10.93 -5.27 -9.01
C LYS A 126 -11.30 -6.69 -9.40
N VAL A 127 -12.21 -7.32 -8.66
CA VAL A 127 -12.71 -8.67 -8.99
C VAL A 127 -13.45 -8.67 -10.32
N ALA A 128 -14.34 -7.68 -10.56
CA ALA A 128 -15.05 -7.54 -11.82
C ALA A 128 -14.10 -7.31 -13.01
N LYS A 129 -13.10 -6.42 -12.87
CA LYS A 129 -12.10 -6.18 -13.91
C LYS A 129 -11.22 -7.40 -14.17
N LYS A 130 -10.83 -8.17 -13.13
CA LYS A 130 -10.05 -9.38 -13.31
C LYS A 130 -10.85 -10.47 -14.04
N ALA A 131 -12.12 -10.64 -13.68
CA ALA A 131 -13.03 -11.57 -14.38
C ALA A 131 -13.24 -11.20 -15.86
N THR A 132 -13.35 -9.89 -16.18
CA THR A 132 -13.50 -9.42 -17.56
C THR A 132 -12.22 -9.60 -18.38
N THR A 133 -11.04 -9.50 -17.75
CA THR A 133 -9.74 -9.67 -18.43
C THR A 133 -9.44 -11.15 -18.66
N GLU A 134 -9.87 -12.02 -17.75
CA GLU A 134 -9.72 -13.48 -17.89
C GLU A 134 -10.70 -14.07 -18.94
N ALA A 135 -11.87 -13.45 -19.12
CA ALA A 135 -12.84 -13.83 -20.15
C ALA A 135 -12.50 -13.33 -21.57
N ALA A 136 -11.52 -12.43 -21.70
CA ALA A 136 -11.08 -11.84 -22.96
C ALA A 136 -9.78 -12.41 -23.51
N ALA A 137 -9.20 -13.47 -22.92
CA ALA A 137 -8.08 -14.18 -23.50
C ALA A 137 -8.60 -15.14 -24.59
N PRO A 138 -8.23 -14.95 -25.87
CA PRO A 138 -8.64 -15.89 -26.92
C PRO A 138 -7.90 -17.23 -26.68
N ALA A 139 -8.66 -18.31 -26.70
CA ALA A 139 -8.16 -19.65 -26.73
C ALA A 139 -7.42 -19.86 -28.07
N GLU A 140 -6.11 -19.89 -28.05
CA GLU A 140 -5.32 -20.41 -29.14
C GLU A 140 -5.25 -21.94 -29.00
N ALA A 141 -5.90 -22.62 -29.95
CA ALA A 141 -5.99 -24.05 -30.04
C ALA A 141 -4.58 -24.64 -30.36
N PRO A 142 -4.26 -25.83 -29.84
CA PRO A 142 -3.02 -26.52 -30.22
C PRO A 142 -3.18 -27.16 -31.60
N VAL A 143 -2.33 -26.77 -32.52
CA VAL A 143 -2.12 -27.50 -33.78
C VAL A 143 -1.28 -28.71 -33.47
N ALA A 144 -1.89 -29.88 -33.65
CA ALA A 144 -1.24 -31.17 -33.65
C ALA A 144 -0.46 -31.34 -34.96
N GLU A 145 0.78 -31.74 -34.89
CA GLU A 145 1.46 -32.47 -35.96
C GLU A 145 2.52 -33.40 -35.35
N ALA A 146 2.26 -34.69 -35.45
CA ALA A 146 3.17 -35.81 -35.34
C ALA A 146 3.20 -36.48 -36.74
N PRO A 147 4.02 -37.48 -37.01
CA PRO A 147 5.40 -37.85 -36.71
C PRO A 147 6.17 -38.28 -37.98
N ALA A 148 7.47 -38.43 -37.93
CA ALA A 148 8.23 -39.39 -38.78
C ALA A 148 9.66 -39.49 -38.21
N VAL A 149 10.02 -40.57 -37.65
CA VAL A 149 10.60 -41.78 -38.16
C VAL A 149 12.11 -41.66 -38.51
N GLU A 150 12.82 -42.52 -37.89
CA GLU A 150 13.91 -43.42 -38.23
C GLU A 150 15.33 -42.91 -37.90
N GLU A 151 15.84 -43.66 -36.97
CA GLU A 151 16.86 -44.74 -37.05
C GLU A 151 18.29 -44.30 -37.31
N ALA A 152 19.11 -44.70 -36.51
CA ALA A 152 20.25 -45.60 -36.66
C ALA A 152 21.49 -45.18 -35.88
N LYS A 153 21.89 -46.08 -35.07
CA LYS A 153 23.21 -46.70 -34.87
C LYS A 153 24.23 -45.89 -34.07
N ALA A 154 24.49 -46.31 -32.91
CA ALA A 154 25.36 -47.44 -32.52
C ALA A 154 26.86 -47.13 -32.66
N GLU A 155 27.55 -47.48 -31.57
CA GLU A 155 28.97 -47.86 -31.47
C GLU A 155 29.97 -46.68 -31.43
N GLU A 156 30.92 -46.65 -30.60
CA GLU A 156 31.73 -47.54 -29.75
C GLU A 156 32.55 -46.67 -28.82
N ALA A 157 32.59 -46.92 -27.58
CA ALA A 157 33.60 -47.70 -26.91
C ALA A 157 35.01 -47.08 -26.78
N LYS A 158 35.41 -47.00 -25.53
CA LYS A 158 36.72 -47.28 -24.95
C LYS A 158 37.84 -46.27 -25.01
N ALA A 159 38.35 -46.17 -23.80
CA ALA A 159 39.75 -46.04 -23.35
C ALA A 159 40.37 -44.64 -23.49
N GLU A 160 40.82 -43.99 -22.47
CA GLU A 160 41.83 -44.36 -21.49
C GLU A 160 41.66 -43.54 -20.24
#